data_7dc682413cd9b2239fc79eb1c59bbd38
#
_entry.id   7dc682413cd9b2239fc79eb1c59bbd38
#
_cell.length_a   1.000
_cell.length_b   1.000
_cell.length_c   1.000
_cell.angle_alpha   90.00
_cell.angle_beta   90.00
_cell.angle_gamma   90.00
#
_symmetry.space_group_name_H-M   'P 1'
#
loop_
_entity.id
_entity.type
_entity.pdbx_description
1 polymer ?
#
loop_
_entity_poly.entity_id
_entity_poly.type
_entity_poly.pdbx_seq_one_letter_code
_entity_poly.pdbx_strand_id
1 'polypeptide(L)'
;EFRRVLFRSLLTAPAYSIFAPSNTAINHFFDNFWKVGGYSSLGEVDPLALNYFLYQFIYGGSLVFPEEIGTGKLESLLGSPININPAMLNEKIMCVNGALYGMNEIQEPSAFASVVGPLFQYRDARSFLYALGGSSLISSYTSNLVKYIMLVPTADQFDASGIRTVYSTQGLEEMGDDGWSEISSSAKQNIMYLHSASIPSGQESELPENGMKVIPTQSSWNFWFVKDGEITCNAIFNQQLNPQFNGEVFFPFTKLKDGSNGSAYSFDCNQLFMAESGDLNYNLAICADRNYPYYCFTQLLRQTDIISNQVLMNIFLKGRFVAFIPTNEAIRQALLDNRIPGATNASFDANGELTGDFDKAKLANYLNSYFMTAKQNVIA
;
A
#
# COMPACT_ATOMS: atom_id res chain seq x y z
N GLU A 1 -14.57 15.61 -28.52
CA GLU A 1 -13.28 14.92 -28.24
C GLU A 1 -13.44 13.42 -27.98
N PHE A 2 -14.45 12.99 -27.22
CA PHE A 2 -14.80 11.59 -26.98
C PHE A 2 -14.83 10.75 -28.27
N ARG A 3 -15.48 11.25 -29.31
CA ARG A 3 -15.51 10.57 -30.61
C ARG A 3 -14.12 10.46 -31.29
N ARG A 4 -13.23 11.43 -31.09
CA ARG A 4 -11.91 11.47 -31.75
C ARG A 4 -10.92 10.44 -31.21
N VAL A 5 -10.90 10.22 -29.91
CA VAL A 5 -9.98 9.25 -29.28
C VAL A 5 -10.42 7.82 -29.56
N LEU A 6 -11.71 7.52 -29.43
CA LEU A 6 -12.26 6.20 -29.71
C LEU A 6 -12.05 5.76 -31.17
N PHE A 7 -12.30 6.64 -32.14
CA PHE A 7 -12.26 6.27 -33.55
C PHE A 7 -10.86 6.02 -34.12
N ARG A 8 -9.80 6.63 -33.57
CA ARG A 8 -8.45 6.40 -34.10
C ARG A 8 -7.90 5.00 -33.83
N SER A 9 -8.22 4.40 -32.69
CA SER A 9 -7.74 3.07 -32.31
C SER A 9 -8.57 1.94 -32.95
N LEU A 10 -9.80 2.21 -33.36
CA LEU A 10 -10.74 1.20 -33.86
C LEU A 10 -10.70 0.99 -35.39
N LEU A 11 -9.98 1.83 -36.12
CA LEU A 11 -9.95 1.79 -37.59
C LEU A 11 -9.26 0.57 -38.20
N THR A 12 -8.54 -0.22 -37.42
CA THR A 12 -7.74 -1.36 -37.91
C THR A 12 -8.16 -2.72 -37.36
N ALA A 13 -9.17 -2.79 -36.49
CA ALA A 13 -9.56 -4.04 -35.85
C ALA A 13 -10.80 -4.70 -36.46
N PRO A 14 -10.93 -6.02 -36.37
CA PRO A 14 -11.93 -6.79 -37.13
C PRO A 14 -13.39 -6.59 -36.73
N ALA A 15 -13.69 -6.33 -35.48
CA ALA A 15 -15.03 -5.97 -35.00
C ALA A 15 -15.01 -5.45 -33.55
N TYR A 16 -15.84 -4.45 -33.26
CA TYR A 16 -16.09 -3.95 -31.91
C TYR A 16 -17.56 -3.73 -31.64
N SER A 17 -17.97 -3.90 -30.39
CA SER A 17 -19.25 -3.41 -29.92
C SER A 17 -19.03 -2.31 -28.89
N ILE A 18 -19.69 -1.17 -29.07
CA ILE A 18 -19.52 0.01 -28.26
C ILE A 18 -20.83 0.34 -27.57
N PHE A 19 -20.78 0.50 -26.26
CA PHE A 19 -21.89 0.97 -25.44
C PHE A 19 -21.67 2.45 -25.14
N ALA A 20 -22.25 3.32 -25.94
CA ALA A 20 -22.02 4.76 -25.92
C ALA A 20 -23.02 5.50 -25.02
N PRO A 21 -22.57 6.05 -23.87
CA PRO A 21 -23.43 6.88 -23.05
C PRO A 21 -23.84 8.17 -23.77
N SER A 22 -25.08 8.61 -23.54
CA SER A 22 -25.56 9.91 -23.99
C SER A 22 -24.80 11.06 -23.30
N ASN A 23 -24.82 12.27 -23.89
CA ASN A 23 -24.21 13.45 -23.28
C ASN A 23 -24.82 13.72 -21.89
N THR A 24 -26.12 13.52 -21.72
CA THR A 24 -26.79 13.67 -20.43
C THR A 24 -26.26 12.70 -19.40
N ALA A 25 -26.09 11.41 -19.77
CA ALA A 25 -25.53 10.40 -18.88
C ALA A 25 -24.08 10.72 -18.50
N ILE A 26 -23.25 11.20 -19.44
CA ILE A 26 -21.87 11.60 -19.16
C ILE A 26 -21.83 12.81 -18.23
N ASN A 27 -22.65 13.82 -18.45
CA ASN A 27 -22.69 15.01 -17.59
C ASN A 27 -23.16 14.66 -16.18
N HIS A 28 -24.17 13.80 -16.05
CA HIS A 28 -24.62 13.32 -14.75
C HIS A 28 -23.51 12.53 -14.00
N PHE A 29 -22.80 11.66 -14.72
CA PHE A 29 -21.67 10.94 -14.13
C PHE A 29 -20.54 11.89 -13.71
N PHE A 30 -20.20 12.88 -14.56
CA PHE A 30 -19.21 13.90 -14.24
C PHE A 30 -19.58 14.68 -12.97
N ASP A 31 -20.80 15.16 -12.85
CA ASP A 31 -21.24 15.94 -11.70
C ASP A 31 -21.21 15.14 -10.38
N ASN A 32 -21.50 13.83 -10.43
CA ASN A 32 -21.57 12.99 -9.24
C ASN A 32 -20.23 12.31 -8.88
N PHE A 33 -19.29 12.21 -9.81
CA PHE A 33 -18.04 11.53 -9.60
C PHE A 33 -16.83 12.48 -9.66
N TRP A 34 -16.51 13.01 -10.81
CA TRP A 34 -15.28 13.81 -11.00
C TRP A 34 -15.36 15.21 -10.43
N LYS A 35 -16.51 15.86 -10.52
CA LYS A 35 -16.70 17.20 -9.95
C LYS A 35 -16.58 17.18 -8.42
N VAL A 36 -17.08 16.14 -7.77
CA VAL A 36 -16.90 15.91 -6.34
C VAL A 36 -15.41 15.70 -6.00
N GLY A 37 -14.65 15.11 -6.91
CA GLY A 37 -13.20 14.90 -6.78
C GLY A 37 -12.33 16.12 -7.13
N GLY A 38 -12.94 17.31 -7.38
CA GLY A 38 -12.21 18.56 -7.59
C GLY A 38 -11.91 18.92 -9.05
N TYR A 39 -12.55 18.27 -10.03
CA TYR A 39 -12.47 18.64 -11.44
C TYR A 39 -13.56 19.63 -11.82
N SER A 40 -13.22 20.66 -12.59
CA SER A 40 -14.18 21.69 -13.03
C SER A 40 -14.82 21.35 -14.38
N SER A 41 -14.17 20.53 -15.18
CA SER A 41 -14.64 20.11 -16.51
C SER A 41 -14.10 18.74 -16.90
N LEU A 42 -14.80 18.07 -17.82
CA LEU A 42 -14.34 16.78 -18.37
C LEU A 42 -12.96 16.88 -19.05
N GLY A 43 -12.61 18.07 -19.58
CA GLY A 43 -11.30 18.31 -20.21
C GLY A 43 -10.13 18.37 -19.22
N GLU A 44 -10.40 18.51 -17.91
CA GLU A 44 -9.39 18.50 -16.86
C GLU A 44 -9.18 17.10 -16.25
N VAL A 45 -10.13 16.18 -16.48
CA VAL A 45 -10.02 14.82 -15.97
C VAL A 45 -8.79 14.15 -16.57
N ASP A 46 -8.05 13.48 -15.71
CA ASP A 46 -6.81 12.82 -16.10
C ASP A 46 -7.02 11.84 -17.27
N PRO A 47 -6.19 11.90 -18.34
CA PRO A 47 -6.34 11.02 -19.50
C PRO A 47 -6.28 9.53 -19.15
N LEU A 48 -5.54 9.13 -18.11
CA LEU A 48 -5.49 7.75 -17.66
C LEU A 48 -6.84 7.32 -17.06
N ALA A 49 -7.44 8.17 -16.21
CA ALA A 49 -8.78 7.94 -15.67
C ALA A 49 -9.85 7.88 -16.78
N LEU A 50 -9.78 8.80 -17.75
CA LEU A 50 -10.67 8.76 -18.92
C LEU A 50 -10.52 7.50 -19.76
N ASN A 51 -9.30 7.01 -19.97
CA ASN A 51 -9.06 5.78 -20.70
C ASN A 51 -9.68 4.55 -19.99
N TYR A 52 -9.50 4.43 -18.67
CA TYR A 52 -10.15 3.38 -17.90
C TYR A 52 -11.68 3.47 -17.96
N PHE A 53 -12.23 4.68 -17.90
CA PHE A 53 -13.65 4.92 -18.07
C PHE A 53 -14.14 4.49 -19.45
N LEU A 54 -13.43 4.88 -20.52
CA LEU A 54 -13.85 4.60 -21.89
C LEU A 54 -13.77 3.12 -22.25
N TYR A 55 -12.68 2.47 -21.86
CA TYR A 55 -12.47 1.05 -22.19
C TYR A 55 -13.48 0.11 -21.53
N GLN A 56 -14.15 0.55 -20.47
CA GLN A 56 -15.25 -0.20 -19.86
C GLN A 56 -16.46 -0.35 -20.79
N PHE A 57 -16.64 0.53 -21.74
CA PHE A 57 -17.77 0.54 -22.67
C PHE A 57 -17.45 -0.08 -24.03
N ILE A 58 -16.28 -0.66 -24.18
CA ILE A 58 -15.83 -1.26 -25.44
C ILE A 58 -15.67 -2.76 -25.23
N TYR A 59 -16.39 -3.54 -26.02
CA TYR A 59 -16.20 -4.96 -26.14
C TYR A 59 -15.36 -5.26 -27.38
N GLY A 60 -14.23 -5.93 -27.20
CA GLY A 60 -13.31 -6.28 -28.27
C GLY A 60 -13.30 -7.78 -28.52
N GLY A 61 -13.66 -8.22 -29.71
CA GLY A 61 -13.57 -9.63 -30.08
C GLY A 61 -14.59 -10.11 -31.10
N SER A 62 -15.85 -9.69 -30.98
CA SER A 62 -16.90 -10.01 -31.93
C SER A 62 -18.05 -9.02 -31.86
N LEU A 63 -19.02 -9.16 -32.75
CA LEU A 63 -20.29 -8.44 -32.64
C LEU A 63 -21.06 -8.99 -31.43
N VAL A 64 -21.47 -8.09 -30.55
CA VAL A 64 -22.39 -8.40 -29.46
C VAL A 64 -23.83 -8.25 -29.99
N PHE A 65 -24.62 -9.30 -29.89
CA PHE A 65 -26.03 -9.24 -30.23
C PHE A 65 -26.87 -8.81 -29.01
N PRO A 66 -28.04 -8.17 -29.22
CA PRO A 66 -28.90 -7.72 -28.15
C PRO A 66 -29.22 -8.78 -27.08
N GLU A 67 -29.31 -10.04 -27.49
CA GLU A 67 -29.64 -11.18 -26.62
C GLU A 67 -28.48 -11.56 -25.66
N GLU A 68 -27.26 -11.15 -25.97
CA GLU A 68 -26.07 -11.38 -25.14
C GLU A 68 -25.91 -10.33 -24.05
N ILE A 69 -26.56 -9.17 -24.24
CA ILE A 69 -26.46 -8.04 -23.29
C ILE A 69 -27.25 -8.41 -22.03
N GLY A 70 -26.63 -8.18 -20.87
CA GLY A 70 -27.21 -8.53 -19.56
C GLY A 70 -26.99 -9.99 -19.13
N THR A 71 -26.32 -10.80 -19.92
CA THR A 71 -26.00 -12.19 -19.56
C THR A 71 -24.82 -12.31 -18.57
N GLY A 72 -24.08 -11.22 -18.32
CA GLY A 72 -22.86 -11.21 -17.49
C GLY A 72 -21.65 -11.91 -18.12
N LYS A 73 -21.72 -12.24 -19.42
CA LYS A 73 -20.65 -12.96 -20.14
C LYS A 73 -19.73 -12.03 -20.96
N LEU A 74 -20.09 -10.76 -21.06
CA LEU A 74 -19.31 -9.79 -21.83
C LEU A 74 -18.21 -9.20 -20.96
N GLU A 75 -17.00 -9.12 -21.52
CA GLU A 75 -15.85 -8.48 -20.88
C GLU A 75 -15.40 -7.27 -21.69
N SER A 76 -15.08 -6.20 -20.99
CA SER A 76 -14.53 -4.97 -21.59
C SER A 76 -13.10 -5.19 -22.09
N LEU A 77 -12.54 -4.21 -22.80
CA LEU A 77 -11.13 -4.21 -23.18
C LEU A 77 -10.17 -4.25 -21.98
N LEU A 78 -10.65 -3.95 -20.78
CA LEU A 78 -9.89 -4.07 -19.53
C LEU A 78 -10.03 -5.45 -18.87
N GLY A 79 -10.73 -6.40 -19.50
CA GLY A 79 -11.00 -7.72 -18.93
C GLY A 79 -11.99 -7.70 -17.75
N SER A 80 -12.74 -6.61 -17.59
CA SER A 80 -13.76 -6.49 -16.56
C SER A 80 -15.14 -6.84 -17.12
N PRO A 81 -16.02 -7.49 -16.35
CA PRO A 81 -17.38 -7.79 -16.79
C PRO A 81 -18.15 -6.52 -17.19
N ILE A 82 -18.80 -6.56 -18.34
CA ILE A 82 -19.73 -5.52 -18.79
C ILE A 82 -21.13 -5.88 -18.28
N ASN A 83 -21.53 -5.27 -17.18
CA ASN A 83 -22.86 -5.44 -16.60
C ASN A 83 -23.77 -4.32 -17.07
N ILE A 84 -24.35 -4.46 -18.26
CA ILE A 84 -25.30 -3.50 -18.80
C ILE A 84 -26.70 -4.07 -18.70
N ASN A 85 -27.59 -3.34 -18.03
CA ASN A 85 -29.01 -3.66 -18.08
C ASN A 85 -29.56 -3.28 -19.47
N PRO A 86 -30.16 -4.24 -20.22
CA PRO A 86 -30.75 -3.96 -21.53
C PRO A 86 -31.77 -2.79 -21.54
N ALA A 87 -32.41 -2.52 -20.40
CA ALA A 87 -33.34 -1.40 -20.25
C ALA A 87 -32.67 0.00 -20.33
N MET A 88 -31.36 0.09 -20.12
CA MET A 88 -30.59 1.33 -20.26
C MET A 88 -30.30 1.69 -21.72
N LEU A 89 -30.53 0.76 -22.65
CA LEU A 89 -30.24 0.94 -24.07
C LEU A 89 -31.40 1.65 -24.77
N ASN A 90 -31.09 2.78 -25.41
CA ASN A 90 -32.05 3.57 -26.18
C ASN A 90 -31.82 3.50 -27.69
N GLU A 91 -30.66 3.04 -28.13
CA GLU A 91 -30.30 2.96 -29.54
C GLU A 91 -29.51 1.70 -29.84
N LYS A 92 -29.74 1.10 -31.01
CA LYS A 92 -29.06 -0.10 -31.48
C LYS A 92 -28.74 0.06 -32.94
N ILE A 93 -27.49 0.19 -33.30
CA ILE A 93 -27.01 0.39 -34.67
C ILE A 93 -26.03 -0.71 -35.03
N MET A 94 -26.32 -1.47 -36.06
CA MET A 94 -25.38 -2.44 -36.62
C MET A 94 -24.60 -1.79 -37.74
N CYS A 95 -23.27 -1.87 -37.64
CA CYS A 95 -22.32 -1.31 -38.60
C CYS A 95 -21.57 -2.41 -39.34
N VAL A 96 -20.88 -2.06 -40.43
CA VAL A 96 -20.08 -3.01 -41.23
C VAL A 96 -18.97 -3.69 -40.42
N ASN A 97 -18.42 -2.96 -39.43
CA ASN A 97 -17.27 -3.38 -38.59
C ASN A 97 -17.59 -3.40 -37.11
N GLY A 98 -18.84 -3.37 -36.68
CA GLY A 98 -19.19 -3.36 -35.29
C GLY A 98 -20.64 -3.09 -34.97
N ALA A 99 -20.96 -2.99 -33.70
CA ALA A 99 -22.27 -2.59 -33.19
C ALA A 99 -22.14 -1.38 -32.27
N LEU A 100 -23.08 -0.45 -32.34
CA LEU A 100 -23.19 0.69 -31.43
C LEU A 100 -24.51 0.60 -30.66
N TYR A 101 -24.40 0.64 -29.35
CA TYR A 101 -25.52 0.67 -28.43
C TYR A 101 -25.52 1.99 -27.68
N GLY A 102 -26.55 2.82 -27.86
CA GLY A 102 -26.74 4.07 -27.10
C GLY A 102 -27.25 3.76 -25.69
N MET A 103 -26.75 4.47 -24.69
CA MET A 103 -27.11 4.32 -23.28
C MET A 103 -27.62 5.63 -22.69
N ASN A 104 -28.73 5.56 -21.93
CA ASN A 104 -29.26 6.73 -21.21
C ASN A 104 -28.62 6.94 -19.83
N GLU A 105 -28.03 5.91 -19.28
CA GLU A 105 -27.42 5.92 -17.96
C GLU A 105 -26.03 5.27 -18.01
N ILE A 106 -25.19 5.62 -17.04
CA ILE A 106 -23.88 5.00 -16.84
C ILE A 106 -23.95 4.22 -15.54
N GLN A 107 -23.71 2.93 -15.63
CA GLN A 107 -23.36 2.13 -14.47
C GLN A 107 -21.91 2.42 -14.10
N GLU A 108 -21.63 2.65 -12.83
CA GLU A 108 -20.26 2.91 -12.37
C GLU A 108 -19.35 1.75 -12.75
N PRO A 109 -18.22 2.02 -13.48
CA PRO A 109 -17.28 0.97 -13.86
C PRO A 109 -16.74 0.22 -12.63
N SER A 110 -16.49 -1.07 -12.75
CA SER A 110 -16.05 -1.92 -11.63
C SER A 110 -14.76 -1.41 -10.96
N ALA A 111 -13.83 -0.85 -11.75
CA ALA A 111 -12.63 -0.22 -11.22
C ALA A 111 -12.95 1.00 -10.36
N PHE A 112 -13.94 1.80 -10.77
CA PHE A 112 -14.35 3.01 -10.04
C PHE A 112 -15.17 2.67 -8.79
N ALA A 113 -15.93 1.58 -8.84
CA ALA A 113 -16.69 1.06 -7.71
C ALA A 113 -15.82 0.31 -6.68
N SER A 114 -14.56 0.03 -6.98
CA SER A 114 -13.64 -0.72 -6.11
C SER A 114 -12.88 0.18 -5.11
N VAL A 115 -12.03 -0.43 -4.31
CA VAL A 115 -11.14 0.27 -3.36
C VAL A 115 -10.22 1.30 -4.03
N VAL A 116 -9.88 1.13 -5.31
CA VAL A 116 -9.08 2.10 -6.09
C VAL A 116 -9.93 3.21 -6.73
N GLY A 117 -11.25 3.19 -6.55
CA GLY A 117 -12.15 4.22 -7.08
C GLY A 117 -11.72 5.66 -6.80
N PRO A 118 -11.30 6.01 -5.59
CA PRO A 118 -10.79 7.35 -5.26
C PRO A 118 -9.63 7.83 -6.14
N LEU A 119 -8.78 6.93 -6.64
CA LEU A 119 -7.66 7.29 -7.51
C LEU A 119 -8.14 7.85 -8.86
N PHE A 120 -9.29 7.36 -9.33
CA PHE A 120 -9.93 7.84 -10.56
C PHE A 120 -10.80 9.08 -10.32
N GLN A 121 -11.24 9.28 -9.07
CA GLN A 121 -12.18 10.32 -8.68
C GLN A 121 -11.49 11.63 -8.29
N TYR A 122 -10.48 11.56 -7.42
CA TYR A 122 -9.88 12.75 -6.81
C TYR A 122 -8.68 13.26 -7.61
N ARG A 123 -8.70 14.58 -7.90
CA ARG A 123 -7.63 15.26 -8.63
C ARG A 123 -6.28 15.13 -7.92
N ASP A 124 -6.27 15.17 -6.59
CA ASP A 124 -5.04 15.13 -5.80
C ASP A 124 -4.46 13.71 -5.69
N ALA A 125 -5.21 12.67 -6.07
CA ALA A 125 -4.76 11.29 -6.10
C ALA A 125 -4.08 10.87 -7.41
N ARG A 126 -3.86 11.79 -8.38
CA ARG A 126 -3.31 11.46 -9.71
C ARG A 126 -1.93 10.82 -9.66
N SER A 127 -1.06 11.24 -8.73
CA SER A 127 0.26 10.63 -8.56
C SER A 127 0.13 9.15 -8.18
N PHE A 128 -0.80 8.83 -7.31
CA PHE A 128 -1.06 7.45 -6.91
C PHE A 128 -1.78 6.64 -8.02
N LEU A 129 -2.62 7.30 -8.83
CA LEU A 129 -3.17 6.71 -10.06
C LEU A 129 -2.05 6.32 -11.05
N TYR A 130 -1.01 7.14 -11.20
CA TYR A 130 0.14 6.81 -12.06
C TYR A 130 0.99 5.67 -11.48
N ALA A 131 1.12 5.60 -10.16
CA ALA A 131 1.71 4.43 -9.51
C ALA A 131 0.91 3.16 -9.81
N LEU A 132 -0.42 3.20 -9.69
CA LEU A 132 -1.29 2.09 -10.02
C LEU A 132 -1.16 1.68 -11.50
N GLY A 133 -1.23 2.63 -12.43
CA GLY A 133 -1.12 2.38 -13.87
C GLY A 133 0.20 1.73 -14.27
N GLY A 134 1.31 2.13 -13.65
CA GLY A 134 2.64 1.59 -13.91
C GLY A 134 3.01 0.33 -13.12
N SER A 135 2.19 -0.09 -12.16
CA SER A 135 2.46 -1.24 -11.28
C SER A 135 1.91 -2.58 -11.78
N SER A 136 1.04 -2.58 -12.81
CA SER A 136 0.30 -3.76 -13.28
C SER A 136 -0.64 -4.39 -12.22
N LEU A 137 -1.01 -3.68 -11.16
CA LEU A 137 -1.82 -4.18 -10.05
C LEU A 137 -3.32 -3.90 -10.17
N ILE A 138 -3.76 -3.21 -11.22
CA ILE A 138 -5.17 -2.80 -11.35
C ILE A 138 -6.15 -3.96 -11.24
N SER A 139 -5.89 -5.08 -11.91
CA SER A 139 -6.76 -6.26 -11.89
C SER A 139 -6.85 -6.89 -10.50
N SER A 140 -5.78 -6.85 -9.72
CA SER A 140 -5.77 -7.34 -8.34
C SER A 140 -6.65 -6.48 -7.43
N TYR A 141 -6.51 -5.16 -7.51
CA TYR A 141 -7.28 -4.23 -6.67
C TYR A 141 -8.74 -4.00 -7.12
N THR A 142 -9.11 -4.43 -8.31
CA THR A 142 -10.50 -4.39 -8.79
C THR A 142 -11.23 -5.71 -8.63
N SER A 143 -10.52 -6.77 -8.24
CA SER A 143 -11.10 -8.10 -7.98
C SER A 143 -11.88 -8.12 -6.67
N ASN A 144 -13.06 -8.73 -6.68
CA ASN A 144 -13.86 -8.95 -5.47
C ASN A 144 -13.46 -10.22 -4.68
N LEU A 145 -12.41 -10.92 -5.10
CA LEU A 145 -11.93 -12.13 -4.41
C LEU A 145 -11.18 -11.81 -3.12
N VAL A 146 -10.59 -10.63 -3.02
CA VAL A 146 -9.82 -10.16 -1.86
C VAL A 146 -10.38 -8.81 -1.43
N LYS A 147 -10.51 -8.62 -0.13
CA LYS A 147 -10.84 -7.31 0.45
C LYS A 147 -9.57 -6.55 0.81
N TYR A 148 -9.63 -5.23 0.67
CA TYR A 148 -8.50 -4.35 0.92
C TYR A 148 -8.88 -3.18 1.82
N ILE A 149 -7.88 -2.67 2.54
CA ILE A 149 -7.86 -1.30 3.03
C ILE A 149 -6.78 -0.57 2.22
N MET A 150 -7.09 0.63 1.73
CA MET A 150 -6.16 1.43 0.95
C MET A 150 -6.03 2.83 1.55
N LEU A 151 -4.80 3.26 1.75
CA LEU A 151 -4.46 4.66 2.00
C LEU A 151 -4.17 5.33 0.67
N VAL A 152 -4.79 6.48 0.44
CA VAL A 152 -4.68 7.23 -0.82
C VAL A 152 -3.83 8.48 -0.58
N PRO A 153 -2.54 8.44 -0.91
CA PRO A 153 -1.68 9.61 -0.78
C PRO A 153 -1.97 10.65 -1.85
N THR A 154 -1.74 11.91 -1.51
CA THR A 154 -1.88 13.07 -2.37
C THR A 154 -0.61 13.35 -3.18
N ALA A 155 -0.71 14.20 -4.22
CA ALA A 155 0.44 14.65 -4.99
C ALA A 155 1.50 15.36 -4.11
N ASP A 156 1.06 16.16 -3.13
CA ASP A 156 1.95 16.86 -2.21
C ASP A 156 2.78 15.88 -1.35
N GLN A 157 2.20 14.74 -0.95
CA GLN A 157 2.92 13.69 -0.22
C GLN A 157 3.97 13.00 -1.10
N PHE A 158 3.69 12.84 -2.39
CA PHE A 158 4.68 12.36 -3.36
C PHE A 158 5.85 13.35 -3.50
N ASP A 159 5.55 14.62 -3.71
CA ASP A 159 6.56 15.68 -3.86
C ASP A 159 7.43 15.80 -2.61
N ALA A 160 6.84 15.77 -1.42
CA ALA A 160 7.55 15.78 -0.13
C ALA A 160 8.43 14.53 0.08
N SER A 161 8.12 13.42 -0.58
CA SER A 161 8.93 12.20 -0.59
C SER A 161 9.99 12.17 -1.70
N GLY A 162 10.19 13.27 -2.43
CA GLY A 162 11.16 13.36 -3.51
C GLY A 162 10.73 12.72 -4.82
N ILE A 163 9.44 12.43 -4.98
CA ILE A 163 8.86 11.85 -6.19
C ILE A 163 7.98 12.89 -6.87
N ARG A 164 8.41 13.44 -7.99
CA ARG A 164 7.62 14.39 -8.76
C ARG A 164 6.65 13.70 -9.74
N THR A 165 5.52 14.34 -9.96
CA THR A 165 4.51 13.89 -10.91
C THR A 165 4.69 14.57 -12.25
N VAL A 166 4.79 13.79 -13.33
CA VAL A 166 4.91 14.29 -14.70
C VAL A 166 3.59 14.06 -15.45
N TYR A 167 2.71 15.03 -15.41
CA TYR A 167 1.35 14.91 -15.97
C TYR A 167 1.33 14.70 -17.50
N SER A 168 2.33 15.20 -18.22
CA SER A 168 2.41 15.06 -19.69
C SER A 168 2.68 13.63 -20.14
N THR A 169 3.40 12.87 -19.36
CA THR A 169 3.75 11.47 -19.65
C THR A 169 2.99 10.48 -18.78
N GLN A 170 2.15 10.99 -17.84
CA GLN A 170 1.47 10.18 -16.82
C GLN A 170 2.47 9.33 -15.99
N GLY A 171 3.63 9.93 -15.71
CA GLY A 171 4.76 9.30 -15.08
C GLY A 171 5.07 9.84 -13.70
N LEU A 172 5.90 9.09 -12.98
CA LEU A 172 6.49 9.46 -11.70
C LEU A 172 8.01 9.40 -11.84
N GLU A 173 8.70 10.42 -11.35
CA GLU A 173 10.16 10.53 -11.43
C GLU A 173 10.75 10.81 -10.06
N GLU A 174 11.93 10.25 -9.81
CA GLU A 174 12.76 10.52 -8.63
C GLU A 174 14.09 11.18 -9.02
N MET A 175 14.66 11.96 -8.09
CA MET A 175 15.95 12.60 -8.28
C MET A 175 17.06 11.62 -7.94
N GLY A 176 17.84 11.22 -8.93
CA GLY A 176 19.08 10.47 -8.78
C GLY A 176 20.31 11.34 -8.97
N ASP A 177 21.50 10.71 -8.96
CA ASP A 177 22.79 11.38 -9.17
C ASP A 177 22.88 12.05 -10.55
N ASP A 178 22.25 11.45 -11.56
CA ASP A 178 22.22 11.95 -12.95
C ASP A 178 21.01 12.85 -13.27
N GLY A 179 20.22 13.22 -12.26
CA GLY A 179 19.01 14.04 -12.40
C GLY A 179 17.72 13.24 -12.28
N TRP A 180 16.61 13.80 -12.78
CA TRP A 180 15.30 13.17 -12.70
C TRP A 180 15.18 11.99 -13.65
N SER A 181 14.72 10.87 -13.14
CA SER A 181 14.49 9.64 -13.92
C SER A 181 13.18 8.98 -13.53
N GLU A 182 12.53 8.32 -14.48
CA GLU A 182 11.28 7.59 -14.21
C GLU A 182 11.53 6.48 -13.21
N ILE A 183 10.68 6.41 -12.17
CA ILE A 183 10.75 5.33 -11.18
C ILE A 183 10.30 4.01 -11.82
N SER A 184 10.95 2.92 -11.42
CA SER A 184 10.69 1.60 -11.97
C SER A 184 9.27 1.10 -11.65
N SER A 185 8.77 0.14 -12.44
CA SER A 185 7.49 -0.53 -12.14
C SER A 185 7.51 -1.23 -10.78
N SER A 186 8.65 -1.76 -10.34
CA SER A 186 8.80 -2.35 -9.01
C SER A 186 8.72 -1.31 -7.89
N ALA A 187 9.26 -0.11 -8.09
CA ALA A 187 9.12 0.99 -7.13
C ALA A 187 7.66 1.45 -7.05
N LYS A 188 6.99 1.63 -8.20
CA LYS A 188 5.53 1.92 -8.25
C LYS A 188 4.72 0.85 -7.52
N GLN A 189 5.05 -0.42 -7.72
CA GLN A 189 4.44 -1.56 -7.06
C GLN A 189 4.63 -1.52 -5.53
N ASN A 190 5.85 -1.21 -5.08
CA ASN A 190 6.15 -1.09 -3.65
C ASN A 190 5.40 0.07 -3.00
N ILE A 191 5.27 1.21 -3.67
CA ILE A 191 4.43 2.33 -3.20
C ILE A 191 2.98 1.85 -3.00
N MET A 192 2.41 1.13 -3.97
CA MET A 192 1.07 0.56 -3.84
C MET A 192 0.95 -0.39 -2.64
N TYR A 193 1.94 -1.27 -2.44
CA TYR A 193 1.95 -2.26 -1.36
C TYR A 193 2.12 -1.65 0.03
N LEU A 194 2.87 -0.56 0.16
CA LEU A 194 3.02 0.17 1.41
C LEU A 194 1.72 0.89 1.84
N HIS A 195 0.90 1.26 0.85
CA HIS A 195 -0.35 1.98 1.05
C HIS A 195 -1.60 1.10 0.90
N SER A 196 -1.44 -0.21 0.94
CA SER A 196 -2.55 -1.17 0.91
C SER A 196 -2.33 -2.35 1.86
N ALA A 197 -3.42 -2.86 2.39
CA ALA A 197 -3.47 -4.06 3.21
C ALA A 197 -4.54 -5.01 2.69
N SER A 198 -4.23 -6.28 2.53
CA SER A 198 -5.22 -7.32 2.24
C SER A 198 -5.86 -7.79 3.55
N ILE A 199 -7.17 -7.88 3.56
CA ILE A 199 -7.94 -8.24 4.75
C ILE A 199 -8.38 -9.70 4.64
N PRO A 200 -8.06 -10.54 5.64
CA PRO A 200 -8.50 -11.93 5.67
C PRO A 200 -10.03 -12.05 5.60
N SER A 201 -10.51 -13.13 4.98
CA SER A 201 -11.95 -13.41 4.88
C SER A 201 -12.59 -13.45 6.28
N GLY A 202 -13.73 -12.78 6.41
CA GLY A 202 -14.47 -12.71 7.68
C GLY A 202 -14.04 -11.58 8.62
N GLN A 203 -13.00 -10.81 8.27
CA GLN A 203 -12.61 -9.61 9.01
C GLN A 203 -13.20 -8.34 8.37
N GLU A 204 -13.36 -7.30 9.18
CA GLU A 204 -13.81 -5.98 8.72
C GLU A 204 -12.70 -5.30 7.90
N SER A 205 -13.10 -4.76 6.75
CA SER A 205 -12.20 -4.04 5.83
C SER A 205 -12.21 -2.53 6.12
N GLU A 206 -12.18 -2.16 7.41
CA GLU A 206 -12.19 -0.79 7.88
C GLU A 206 -11.05 -0.53 8.88
N LEU A 207 -10.57 0.70 8.89
CA LEU A 207 -9.65 1.16 9.92
C LEU A 207 -10.42 1.42 11.21
N PRO A 208 -9.94 0.95 12.37
CA PRO A 208 -10.61 1.18 13.64
C PRO A 208 -10.52 2.67 14.05
N GLU A 209 -11.66 3.25 14.39
CA GLU A 209 -11.71 4.62 14.93
C GLU A 209 -11.32 4.69 16.41
N ASN A 210 -11.37 3.56 17.12
CA ASN A 210 -11.06 3.48 18.54
C ASN A 210 -10.15 2.27 18.82
N GLY A 211 -9.33 2.40 19.85
CA GLY A 211 -8.42 1.35 20.27
C GLY A 211 -7.15 1.30 19.43
N MET A 212 -6.39 0.22 19.54
CA MET A 212 -5.12 0.04 18.85
C MET A 212 -5.13 -1.23 18.02
N LYS A 213 -4.67 -1.14 16.78
CA LYS A 213 -4.54 -2.27 15.86
C LYS A 213 -3.25 -2.17 15.04
N VAL A 214 -2.61 -3.31 14.81
CA VAL A 214 -1.48 -3.44 13.89
C VAL A 214 -1.96 -4.14 12.63
N ILE A 215 -1.81 -3.50 11.49
CA ILE A 215 -2.29 -3.99 10.20
C ILE A 215 -1.09 -4.26 9.29
N PRO A 216 -0.83 -5.52 8.89
CA PRO A 216 0.22 -5.82 7.92
C PRO A 216 -0.14 -5.24 6.55
N THR A 217 0.80 -4.50 5.96
CA THR A 217 0.65 -4.03 4.57
C THR A 217 0.92 -5.17 3.58
N GLN A 218 0.70 -4.92 2.29
CA GLN A 218 1.11 -5.87 1.25
C GLN A 218 2.62 -5.87 1.00
N SER A 219 3.34 -4.83 1.43
CA SER A 219 4.79 -4.83 1.44
C SER A 219 5.30 -5.68 2.59
N SER A 220 6.13 -6.68 2.28
CA SER A 220 6.66 -7.62 3.29
C SER A 220 7.37 -6.86 4.42
N TRP A 221 7.06 -7.23 5.66
CA TRP A 221 7.66 -6.68 6.88
C TRP A 221 7.29 -5.23 7.19
N ASN A 222 6.34 -4.63 6.47
CA ASN A 222 5.82 -3.30 6.74
C ASN A 222 4.41 -3.39 7.35
N PHE A 223 4.14 -2.51 8.31
CA PHE A 223 2.92 -2.51 9.10
C PHE A 223 2.41 -1.09 9.28
N TRP A 224 1.09 -0.97 9.37
CA TRP A 224 0.47 0.22 9.93
C TRP A 224 0.15 -0.01 11.39
N PHE A 225 0.40 1.00 12.21
CA PHE A 225 -0.10 1.11 13.56
C PHE A 225 -1.26 2.09 13.55
N VAL A 226 -2.46 1.61 13.91
CA VAL A 226 -3.67 2.42 13.96
C VAL A 226 -4.05 2.58 15.43
N LYS A 227 -4.32 3.81 15.85
CA LYS A 227 -4.66 4.14 17.23
C LYS A 227 -5.63 5.31 17.27
N ASP A 228 -6.83 5.10 17.80
CA ASP A 228 -7.81 6.14 18.13
C ASP A 228 -8.07 7.14 16.98
N GLY A 229 -8.27 6.64 15.75
CA GLY A 229 -8.52 7.47 14.56
C GLY A 229 -7.26 8.04 13.88
N GLU A 230 -6.09 7.62 14.32
CA GLU A 230 -4.80 8.01 13.75
C GLU A 230 -4.02 6.80 13.24
N ILE A 231 -3.14 7.00 12.27
CA ILE A 231 -2.36 5.95 11.62
C ILE A 231 -0.90 6.36 11.44
N THR A 232 0.00 5.39 11.51
CA THR A 232 1.41 5.54 11.14
C THR A 232 1.96 4.25 10.53
N CYS A 233 3.17 4.28 9.98
CA CYS A 233 3.89 3.08 9.55
C CYS A 233 5.11 2.81 10.42
N ASN A 234 5.60 1.57 10.39
CA ASN A 234 6.76 1.18 11.21
C ASN A 234 8.01 2.01 10.92
N ALA A 235 8.25 2.43 9.68
CA ALA A 235 9.41 3.27 9.36
C ALA A 235 9.36 4.64 10.06
N ILE A 236 8.19 5.31 10.06
CA ILE A 236 8.00 6.59 10.76
C ILE A 236 8.03 6.38 12.27
N PHE A 237 7.39 5.31 12.76
CA PHE A 237 7.40 4.97 14.19
C PHE A 237 8.82 4.72 14.70
N ASN A 238 9.67 4.03 13.92
CA ASN A 238 11.06 3.80 14.26
C ASN A 238 11.89 5.10 14.31
N GLN A 239 11.60 6.05 13.42
CA GLN A 239 12.23 7.37 13.45
C GLN A 239 11.94 8.11 14.76
N GLN A 240 10.75 7.94 15.34
CA GLN A 240 10.42 8.52 16.65
C GLN A 240 11.27 7.94 17.77
N LEU A 241 11.68 6.68 17.69
CA LEU A 241 12.58 6.08 18.67
C LEU A 241 14.01 6.62 18.56
N ASN A 242 14.34 7.36 17.50
CA ASN A 242 15.57 8.08 17.37
C ASN A 242 15.47 9.40 18.16
N PRO A 243 16.34 9.67 19.16
CA PRO A 243 16.31 10.90 19.97
C PRO A 243 16.42 12.21 19.17
N GLN A 244 16.83 12.14 17.90
CA GLN A 244 16.94 13.30 17.00
C GLN A 244 15.64 13.63 16.27
N PHE A 245 14.64 12.74 16.30
CA PHE A 245 13.37 12.95 15.63
C PHE A 245 12.36 13.62 16.60
N ASN A 246 11.97 14.85 16.29
CA ASN A 246 10.98 15.62 17.04
C ASN A 246 9.68 15.84 16.26
N GLY A 247 9.32 14.91 15.38
CA GLY A 247 8.12 15.00 14.54
C GLY A 247 6.88 14.36 15.16
N GLU A 248 5.72 14.72 14.64
CA GLU A 248 4.48 14.01 14.87
C GLU A 248 4.55 12.62 14.21
N VAL A 249 4.02 11.59 14.86
CA VAL A 249 4.22 10.20 14.45
C VAL A 249 2.93 9.52 14.04
N PHE A 250 1.82 9.90 14.63
CA PHE A 250 0.50 9.44 14.28
C PHE A 250 -0.27 10.55 13.57
N PHE A 251 -0.98 10.19 12.50
CA PHE A 251 -1.65 11.12 11.60
C PHE A 251 -3.13 10.75 11.49
N PRO A 252 -4.03 11.73 11.57
CA PRO A 252 -5.46 11.49 11.33
C PRO A 252 -5.71 10.87 9.96
N PHE A 253 -6.71 10.03 9.88
CA PHE A 253 -7.20 9.49 8.61
C PHE A 253 -8.70 9.77 8.44
N THR A 254 -9.14 9.86 7.19
CA THR A 254 -10.55 10.09 6.85
C THR A 254 -10.99 9.11 5.77
N LYS A 255 -12.14 8.47 5.96
CA LYS A 255 -12.71 7.57 4.96
C LYS A 255 -13.12 8.36 3.71
N LEU A 256 -12.62 7.95 2.55
CA LEU A 256 -12.95 8.53 1.25
C LEU A 256 -14.11 7.78 0.58
N LYS A 257 -14.06 6.45 0.62
CA LYS A 257 -15.03 5.61 -0.08
C LYS A 257 -15.10 4.20 0.52
N ASP A 258 -16.31 3.64 0.54
CA ASP A 258 -16.53 2.20 0.65
C ASP A 258 -16.66 1.63 -0.76
N GLY A 259 -15.68 0.85 -1.18
CA GLY A 259 -15.67 0.18 -2.45
C GLY A 259 -16.28 -1.23 -2.38
N SER A 260 -16.55 -1.84 -3.52
CA SER A 260 -17.09 -3.21 -3.63
C SER A 260 -16.19 -4.27 -2.96
N ASN A 261 -14.91 -3.99 -2.84
CA ASN A 261 -13.90 -4.90 -2.30
C ASN A 261 -13.04 -4.29 -1.19
N GLY A 262 -13.54 -3.30 -0.47
CA GLY A 262 -12.86 -2.71 0.68
C GLY A 262 -13.01 -1.21 0.80
N SER A 263 -12.31 -0.60 1.75
CA SER A 263 -12.44 0.81 2.08
C SER A 263 -11.15 1.58 1.81
N ALA A 264 -11.29 2.81 1.31
CA ALA A 264 -10.19 3.71 1.01
C ALA A 264 -10.22 4.94 1.93
N TYR A 265 -9.04 5.42 2.33
CA TYR A 265 -8.86 6.52 3.28
C TYR A 265 -7.80 7.49 2.80
N SER A 266 -7.98 8.77 3.07
CA SER A 266 -6.90 9.77 3.09
C SER A 266 -6.23 9.77 4.47
N PHE A 267 -5.01 10.31 4.56
CA PHE A 267 -4.27 10.44 5.81
C PHE A 267 -3.40 11.72 5.77
N ASP A 268 -3.25 12.37 6.91
CA ASP A 268 -2.66 13.72 7.01
C ASP A 268 -1.13 13.71 7.24
N CYS A 269 -0.45 12.62 6.89
CA CYS A 269 1.01 12.60 6.90
C CYS A 269 1.55 13.57 5.84
N ASN A 270 2.66 14.24 6.13
CA ASN A 270 3.29 15.17 5.20
C ASN A 270 4.14 14.48 4.10
N GLN A 271 4.20 13.14 4.09
CA GLN A 271 4.97 12.34 3.14
C GLN A 271 4.32 10.98 2.90
N LEU A 272 4.81 10.22 1.92
CA LEU A 272 4.44 8.83 1.72
C LEU A 272 4.86 7.96 2.89
N PHE A 273 4.11 6.91 3.16
CA PHE A 273 4.61 5.85 4.02
C PHE A 273 5.75 5.11 3.31
N MET A 274 6.85 4.95 4.03
CA MET A 274 8.08 4.37 3.49
C MET A 274 8.25 2.92 3.96
N ALA A 275 9.01 2.15 3.19
CA ALA A 275 9.48 0.86 3.64
C ALA A 275 10.48 1.03 4.78
N GLU A 276 10.34 0.23 5.84
CA GLU A 276 11.42 0.07 6.80
C GLU A 276 12.54 -0.74 6.13
N SER A 277 13.71 -0.15 6.07
CA SER A 277 14.90 -0.79 5.50
C SER A 277 15.71 -1.57 6.53
N GLY A 278 15.51 -1.29 7.81
CA GLY A 278 16.18 -1.96 8.92
C GLY A 278 15.42 -3.22 9.32
N ASP A 279 15.99 -4.38 9.08
CA ASP A 279 15.57 -5.58 9.79
C ASP A 279 16.11 -5.56 11.24
N LEU A 280 15.71 -6.52 12.07
CA LEU A 280 16.21 -6.58 13.44
C LEU A 280 17.73 -6.81 13.48
N ASN A 281 18.31 -7.48 12.47
CA ASN A 281 19.76 -7.67 12.38
C ASN A 281 20.46 -6.33 12.16
N TYR A 282 19.92 -5.46 11.29
CA TYR A 282 20.42 -4.11 11.07
C TYR A 282 20.32 -3.28 12.36
N ASN A 283 19.18 -3.30 13.04
CA ASN A 283 18.98 -2.59 14.30
C ASN A 283 19.89 -3.11 15.42
N LEU A 284 20.15 -4.41 15.48
CA LEU A 284 21.13 -4.98 16.42
C LEU A 284 22.58 -4.65 16.05
N ALA A 285 22.90 -4.49 14.75
CA ALA A 285 24.20 -4.02 14.30
C ALA A 285 24.45 -2.56 14.72
N ILE A 286 23.42 -1.71 14.59
CA ILE A 286 23.46 -0.32 15.12
C ILE A 286 23.62 -0.35 16.63
N CYS A 287 22.93 -1.22 17.37
CA CYS A 287 23.08 -1.42 18.81
C CYS A 287 24.50 -1.91 19.20
N ALA A 288 25.37 -2.24 18.24
CA ALA A 288 26.77 -2.53 18.50
C ALA A 288 27.63 -1.30 18.72
N ASP A 289 27.15 -0.10 18.41
CA ASP A 289 27.80 1.16 18.79
C ASP A 289 27.72 1.34 20.32
N ARG A 290 28.87 1.60 20.94
CA ARG A 290 28.99 1.80 22.39
C ARG A 290 28.13 2.94 22.95
N ASN A 291 27.83 3.93 22.12
CA ASN A 291 27.00 5.07 22.48
C ASN A 291 25.49 4.76 22.37
N TYR A 292 25.14 3.61 21.84
CA TYR A 292 23.74 3.25 21.66
C TYR A 292 23.11 2.76 22.98
N PRO A 293 21.90 3.17 23.32
CA PRO A 293 21.25 2.85 24.61
C PRO A 293 21.09 1.35 24.90
N TYR A 294 21.22 0.48 23.89
CA TYR A 294 20.99 -0.97 23.98
C TYR A 294 22.26 -1.79 23.71
N TYR A 295 23.42 -1.16 23.65
CA TYR A 295 24.72 -1.79 23.39
C TYR A 295 24.99 -3.01 24.31
N CYS A 296 24.77 -2.83 25.62
CA CYS A 296 25.08 -3.88 26.60
C CYS A 296 24.29 -5.16 26.36
N PHE A 297 23.03 -5.09 25.95
CA PHE A 297 22.22 -6.25 25.61
C PHE A 297 22.78 -6.99 24.38
N THR A 298 23.19 -6.25 23.36
CA THR A 298 23.82 -6.83 22.16
C THR A 298 25.12 -7.55 22.49
N GLN A 299 25.95 -7.01 23.42
CA GLN A 299 27.18 -7.69 23.85
C GLN A 299 26.89 -9.00 24.57
N LEU A 300 25.82 -9.10 25.37
CA LEU A 300 25.38 -10.37 25.98
C LEU A 300 24.92 -11.37 24.93
N LEU A 301 24.14 -10.94 23.92
CA LEU A 301 23.72 -11.80 22.83
C LEU A 301 24.92 -12.41 22.07
N ARG A 302 26.00 -11.66 21.89
CA ARG A 302 27.23 -12.12 21.24
C ARG A 302 27.99 -13.19 22.03
N GLN A 303 27.72 -13.33 23.33
CA GLN A 303 28.29 -14.42 24.15
C GLN A 303 27.53 -15.75 23.94
N THR A 304 26.50 -15.75 23.13
CA THR A 304 25.63 -16.91 22.88
C THR A 304 25.60 -17.26 21.40
N ASP A 305 24.99 -18.41 21.07
CA ASP A 305 24.73 -18.80 19.68
C ASP A 305 23.44 -18.21 19.11
N ILE A 306 22.74 -17.34 19.84
CA ILE A 306 21.55 -16.59 19.36
C ILE A 306 21.96 -15.66 18.23
N ILE A 307 23.14 -15.03 18.34
CA ILE A 307 23.76 -14.25 17.26
C ILE A 307 25.00 -15.02 16.76
N SER A 308 24.99 -15.39 15.49
CA SER A 308 26.16 -15.92 14.79
C SER A 308 26.47 -15.02 13.58
N ASN A 309 27.71 -14.57 13.47
CA ASN A 309 28.17 -13.69 12.37
C ASN A 309 27.30 -12.43 12.20
N GLN A 310 26.88 -11.81 13.28
CA GLN A 310 25.98 -10.65 13.31
C GLN A 310 24.55 -10.95 12.82
N VAL A 311 24.18 -12.20 12.62
CA VAL A 311 22.85 -12.63 12.23
C VAL A 311 22.20 -13.37 13.39
N LEU A 312 20.99 -13.00 13.72
CA LEU A 312 20.15 -13.71 14.67
C LEU A 312 19.75 -15.07 14.09
N MET A 313 20.37 -16.12 14.58
CA MET A 313 20.15 -17.48 14.06
C MET A 313 18.89 -18.10 14.67
N ASN A 314 18.11 -18.80 13.83
CA ASN A 314 17.03 -19.73 14.20
C ASN A 314 15.72 -19.20 14.82
N ILE A 315 15.70 -18.07 15.50
CA ILE A 315 14.44 -17.52 16.05
C ILE A 315 13.61 -16.88 14.94
N PHE A 316 14.26 -16.30 13.94
CA PHE A 316 13.68 -15.43 12.94
C PHE A 316 13.28 -16.15 11.63
N LEU A 317 13.71 -17.36 11.43
CA LEU A 317 13.29 -18.20 10.30
C LEU A 317 11.84 -18.71 10.45
N LYS A 318 11.21 -18.52 11.60
CA LYS A 318 9.91 -19.14 11.93
C LYS A 318 8.72 -18.17 12.02
N GLY A 319 8.88 -16.90 11.73
CA GLY A 319 7.76 -15.96 11.76
C GLY A 319 8.04 -14.61 12.42
N ARG A 320 6.99 -13.87 12.70
CA ARG A 320 7.04 -12.55 13.34
C ARG A 320 7.35 -12.68 14.83
N PHE A 321 8.15 -11.77 15.34
CA PHE A 321 8.47 -11.73 16.76
C PHE A 321 8.59 -10.29 17.25
N VAL A 322 8.50 -10.13 18.57
CA VAL A 322 8.75 -8.87 19.27
C VAL A 322 9.94 -9.07 20.17
N ALA A 323 10.90 -8.16 20.13
CA ALA A 323 12.05 -8.14 21.02
C ALA A 323 11.88 -7.02 22.07
N PHE A 324 12.00 -7.36 23.34
CA PHE A 324 12.08 -6.39 24.44
C PHE A 324 13.54 -6.20 24.79
N ILE A 325 14.11 -5.09 24.38
CA ILE A 325 15.56 -4.85 24.55
C ILE A 325 15.79 -3.97 25.78
N PRO A 326 16.43 -4.51 26.86
CA PRO A 326 16.77 -3.72 28.04
C PRO A 326 17.83 -2.67 27.72
N THR A 327 17.73 -1.52 28.40
CA THR A 327 18.72 -0.44 28.30
C THR A 327 20.08 -0.85 28.86
N ASN A 328 21.13 -0.13 28.46
CA ASN A 328 22.49 -0.33 28.99
C ASN A 328 22.54 -0.27 30.53
N GLU A 329 21.80 0.66 31.12
CA GLU A 329 21.74 0.83 32.56
C GLU A 329 21.10 -0.38 33.25
N ALA A 330 19.97 -0.87 32.71
CA ALA A 330 19.29 -2.06 33.24
C ALA A 330 20.19 -3.31 33.20
N ILE A 331 20.93 -3.51 32.09
CA ILE A 331 21.86 -4.64 31.96
C ILE A 331 23.03 -4.51 32.93
N ARG A 332 23.65 -3.33 33.03
CA ARG A 332 24.76 -3.11 33.97
C ARG A 332 24.32 -3.36 35.41
N GLN A 333 23.15 -2.85 35.79
CA GLN A 333 22.62 -3.09 37.13
C GLN A 333 22.33 -4.57 37.39
N ALA A 334 21.75 -5.28 36.41
CA ALA A 334 21.47 -6.71 36.52
C ALA A 334 22.74 -7.55 36.63
N LEU A 335 23.84 -7.19 35.99
CA LEU A 335 25.16 -7.81 36.15
C LEU A 335 25.73 -7.57 37.53
N LEU A 336 25.70 -6.34 38.03
CA LEU A 336 26.15 -5.99 39.38
C LEU A 336 25.38 -6.78 40.48
N ASP A 337 24.10 -6.95 40.27
CA ASP A 337 23.22 -7.71 41.19
C ASP A 337 23.31 -9.24 41.01
N ASN A 338 24.14 -9.74 40.09
CA ASN A 338 24.23 -11.15 39.71
C ASN A 338 22.87 -11.76 39.28
N ARG A 339 22.02 -11.01 38.60
CA ARG A 339 20.68 -11.44 38.18
C ARG A 339 20.63 -12.01 36.76
N ILE A 340 21.74 -12.07 36.04
CA ILE A 340 21.78 -12.61 34.68
C ILE A 340 22.26 -14.06 34.73
N PRO A 341 21.36 -15.06 34.55
CA PRO A 341 21.74 -16.44 34.55
C PRO A 341 22.76 -16.77 33.44
N GLY A 342 23.81 -17.49 33.82
CA GLY A 342 24.89 -17.83 32.87
C GLY A 342 25.94 -16.76 32.68
N ALA A 343 25.90 -15.65 33.41
CA ALA A 343 26.96 -14.66 33.51
C ALA A 343 27.53 -14.66 34.92
N THR A 344 28.82 -14.93 35.08
CA THR A 344 29.51 -14.98 36.39
C THR A 344 30.68 -14.02 36.35
N ASN A 345 30.85 -13.21 37.42
CA ASN A 345 31.88 -12.19 37.48
C ASN A 345 31.87 -11.24 36.25
N ALA A 346 30.68 -11.06 35.67
CA ALA A 346 30.54 -10.32 34.43
C ALA A 346 30.30 -8.83 34.68
N SER A 347 31.02 -8.00 33.95
CA SER A 347 30.90 -6.55 34.01
C SER A 347 31.38 -5.92 32.71
N PHE A 348 31.05 -4.64 32.52
CA PHE A 348 31.63 -3.81 31.45
C PHE A 348 32.83 -3.04 32.02
N ASP A 349 33.96 -3.15 31.34
CA ASP A 349 35.18 -2.41 31.72
C ASP A 349 35.07 -0.92 31.37
N ALA A 350 36.11 -0.16 31.66
CA ALA A 350 36.16 1.29 31.39
C ALA A 350 36.07 1.62 29.89
N ASN A 351 36.40 0.67 29.01
CA ASN A 351 36.30 0.80 27.57
C ASN A 351 34.93 0.36 27.05
N GLY A 352 34.03 -0.09 27.93
CA GLY A 352 32.73 -0.64 27.55
C GLY A 352 32.77 -2.06 26.99
N GLU A 353 33.88 -2.79 27.15
CA GLU A 353 33.97 -4.20 26.75
C GLU A 353 33.38 -5.09 27.83
N LEU A 354 32.61 -6.09 27.41
CA LEU A 354 32.02 -7.07 28.33
C LEU A 354 33.08 -8.12 28.72
N THR A 355 33.28 -8.29 30.02
CA THR A 355 34.22 -9.26 30.62
C THR A 355 33.48 -10.18 31.54
N GLY A 356 34.01 -11.39 31.82
CA GLY A 356 33.43 -12.37 32.75
C GLY A 356 33.39 -13.78 32.16
N ASP A 357 32.78 -14.69 32.92
CA ASP A 357 32.62 -16.10 32.55
C ASP A 357 31.17 -16.34 32.09
N PHE A 358 30.99 -16.97 30.93
CA PHE A 358 29.67 -17.14 30.33
C PHE A 358 29.35 -18.63 30.09
N ASP A 359 28.29 -19.13 30.77
CA ASP A 359 27.62 -20.37 30.40
C ASP A 359 26.63 -20.04 29.25
N LYS A 360 27.07 -20.34 28.02
CA LYS A 360 26.34 -19.98 26.80
C LYS A 360 24.89 -20.49 26.79
N ALA A 361 24.68 -21.72 27.27
CA ALA A 361 23.35 -22.35 27.23
C ALA A 361 22.39 -21.69 28.23
N LYS A 362 22.84 -21.42 29.44
CA LYS A 362 22.03 -20.73 30.45
C LYS A 362 21.76 -19.28 30.04
N LEU A 363 22.78 -18.61 29.54
CA LEU A 363 22.65 -17.23 29.09
C LEU A 363 21.68 -17.13 27.87
N ALA A 364 21.81 -18.05 26.91
CA ALA A 364 20.89 -18.10 25.77
C ALA A 364 19.43 -18.34 26.20
N ASN A 365 19.19 -19.28 27.14
CA ASN A 365 17.84 -19.51 27.66
C ASN A 365 17.26 -18.25 28.33
N TYR A 366 18.07 -17.53 29.09
CA TYR A 366 17.64 -16.29 29.71
C TYR A 366 17.33 -15.22 28.66
N LEU A 367 18.23 -14.99 27.69
CA LEU A 367 18.07 -13.96 26.68
C LEU A 367 16.91 -14.27 25.72
N ASN A 368 16.61 -15.55 25.46
CA ASN A 368 15.45 -15.95 24.67
C ASN A 368 14.11 -15.50 25.28
N SER A 369 14.04 -15.25 26.57
CA SER A 369 12.82 -14.74 27.23
C SER A 369 12.48 -13.30 26.81
N TYR A 370 13.42 -12.59 26.22
CA TYR A 370 13.20 -11.24 25.68
C TYR A 370 12.67 -11.22 24.26
N PHE A 371 12.55 -12.40 23.62
CA PHE A 371 12.00 -12.54 22.28
C PHE A 371 10.68 -13.30 22.33
N MET A 372 9.61 -12.65 21.96
CA MET A 372 8.27 -13.26 21.86
C MET A 372 7.94 -13.55 20.41
N THR A 373 7.65 -14.80 20.09
CA THR A 373 7.11 -15.19 18.79
C THR A 373 5.58 -15.08 18.83
N ALA A 374 5.00 -14.23 17.98
CA ALA A 374 3.56 -14.21 17.79
C ALA A 374 3.13 -15.43 16.97
N LYS A 375 2.24 -16.24 17.48
CA LYS A 375 1.46 -17.15 16.62
C LYS A 375 0.69 -16.29 15.64
N GLN A 376 0.58 -16.73 14.40
CA GLN A 376 0.03 -15.98 13.24
C GLN A 376 -1.33 -15.29 13.48
N ASN A 377 -2.00 -15.54 14.59
CA ASN A 377 -3.34 -15.07 14.91
C ASN A 377 -3.42 -14.15 16.16
N VAL A 378 -2.30 -13.66 16.70
CA VAL A 378 -2.29 -12.93 17.98
C VAL A 378 -1.87 -11.45 17.83
N ILE A 379 -1.62 -10.99 16.62
CA ILE A 379 -1.60 -9.54 16.35
C ILE A 379 -2.97 -9.22 15.73
N ALA A 380 -3.97 -9.23 16.58
CA ALA A 380 -5.29 -8.68 16.27
C ALA A 380 -5.41 -7.34 16.99
#